data_e978652e25dbbc51d061cf8db27c7136
#
_entry.id   e978652e25dbbc51d061cf8db27c7136
#
_cell.length_a   1.000
_cell.length_b   1.000
_cell.length_c   1.000
_cell.angle_alpha   90.00
_cell.angle_beta   90.00
_cell.angle_gamma   90.00
#
_symmetry.space_group_name_H-M   'P 1'
#
loop_
_entity.id
_entity.type
_entity.pdbx_description
1 polymer ?
#
loop_
_entity_poly.entity_id
_entity_poly.type
_entity_poly.pdbx_seq_one_letter_code
_entity_poly.pdbx_strand_id
1 'polypeptide(L)'
;SSENPNFIGFVGISDQAKFFYKKWNLEINYLNHYYIINSSFKNYKIFKGKVLQVNKSKVLKSDLKLIKINNLLELKLVHKYKPEKTINYLINRYQKHPIYEYFFYGLKDDNNKVHCVFVIRKQIYMDRSCLRIIDIYGDINNILSIKKQFENLLLLENSEYIDLLNYGISSKIFNCLGFL
;
A
#
# COMPACT_ATOMS: atom_id res chain seq x y z
N SER A 1 -23.12 8.78 22.74
CA SER A 1 -22.24 7.84 23.45
C SER A 1 -20.82 8.09 22.98
N SER A 2 -19.96 8.57 23.88
CA SER A 2 -18.53 8.68 23.63
C SER A 2 -17.95 7.26 23.67
N GLU A 3 -17.89 6.59 22.53
CA GLU A 3 -17.14 5.36 22.43
C GLU A 3 -15.65 5.71 22.58
N ASN A 4 -15.02 5.18 23.62
CA ASN A 4 -13.57 5.30 23.77
C ASN A 4 -12.91 4.65 22.57
N PRO A 5 -11.98 5.33 21.88
CA PRO A 5 -11.31 4.74 20.75
C PRO A 5 -10.48 3.52 21.20
N ASN A 6 -10.66 2.40 20.53
CA ASN A 6 -9.87 1.18 20.79
C ASN A 6 -8.39 1.31 20.36
N PHE A 7 -8.08 2.33 19.57
CA PHE A 7 -6.73 2.55 19.03
C PHE A 7 -6.54 4.02 18.69
N ILE A 8 -5.41 4.59 19.11
CA ILE A 8 -4.93 5.92 18.72
C ILE A 8 -3.52 5.75 18.16
N GLY A 9 -3.28 6.23 16.95
CA GLY A 9 -1.99 6.16 16.31
C GLY A 9 -1.58 7.48 15.68
N PHE A 10 -0.29 7.79 15.73
CA PHE A 10 0.31 8.97 15.12
C PHE A 10 1.47 8.55 14.23
N VAL A 11 1.69 9.27 13.15
CA VAL A 11 2.78 9.07 12.20
C VAL A 11 3.59 10.35 12.08
N GLY A 12 4.92 10.23 11.94
CA GLY A 12 5.79 11.38 11.72
C GLY A 12 6.10 12.16 13.01
N ILE A 13 6.30 11.45 14.11
CA ILE A 13 6.67 12.10 15.38
C ILE A 13 8.13 12.58 15.36
N SER A 14 8.40 13.77 15.93
CA SER A 14 9.75 14.29 16.11
C SER A 14 10.50 13.54 17.23
N ASP A 15 11.84 13.64 17.25
CA ASP A 15 12.63 13.02 18.31
C ASP A 15 12.30 13.59 19.69
N GLN A 16 11.96 14.87 19.78
CA GLN A 16 11.51 15.50 21.03
C GLN A 16 10.17 14.90 21.49
N ALA A 17 9.21 14.70 20.58
CA ALA A 17 7.94 14.10 20.94
C ALA A 17 8.06 12.64 21.38
N LYS A 18 9.05 11.88 20.87
CA LYS A 18 9.32 10.49 21.29
C LYS A 18 9.55 10.39 22.79
N PHE A 19 10.26 11.35 23.39
CA PHE A 19 10.51 11.37 24.82
C PHE A 19 9.21 11.43 25.63
N PHE A 20 8.28 12.31 25.25
CA PHE A 20 7.00 12.45 25.92
C PHE A 20 6.13 11.21 25.76
N TYR A 21 6.06 10.66 24.55
CA TYR A 21 5.26 9.46 24.28
C TYR A 21 5.76 8.24 25.05
N LYS A 22 7.09 8.06 25.16
CA LYS A 22 7.67 7.02 26.01
C LYS A 22 7.30 7.20 27.49
N LYS A 23 7.34 8.45 27.99
CA LYS A 23 6.94 8.78 29.36
C LYS A 23 5.46 8.44 29.63
N TRP A 24 4.62 8.50 28.62
CA TRP A 24 3.22 8.11 28.71
C TRP A 24 2.97 6.63 28.40
N ASN A 25 4.01 5.80 28.37
CA ASN A 25 3.95 4.37 28.06
C ASN A 25 3.30 4.05 26.70
N LEU A 26 3.42 4.97 25.75
CA LEU A 26 2.96 4.72 24.37
C LEU A 26 4.01 3.94 23.60
N GLU A 27 3.56 2.98 22.81
CA GLU A 27 4.43 2.19 21.92
C GLU A 27 4.93 3.06 20.77
N ILE A 28 6.24 3.06 20.54
CA ILE A 28 6.89 3.80 19.46
C ILE A 28 7.64 2.81 18.57
N ASN A 29 7.26 2.77 17.30
CA ASN A 29 7.88 1.89 16.32
C ASN A 29 8.22 2.65 15.05
N TYR A 30 9.02 2.01 14.18
CA TYR A 30 9.41 2.56 12.89
C TYR A 30 8.59 1.93 11.78
N LEU A 31 8.20 2.76 10.80
CA LEU A 31 7.62 2.29 9.56
C LEU A 31 8.73 1.80 8.64
N ASN A 32 8.58 0.59 8.14
CA ASN A 32 9.43 0.08 7.06
C ASN A 32 8.94 0.63 5.73
N HIS A 33 9.86 1.05 4.88
CA HIS A 33 9.57 1.57 3.55
C HIS A 33 9.85 0.49 2.52
N TYR A 34 8.84 0.15 1.73
CA TYR A 34 8.90 -0.84 0.66
C TYR A 34 8.59 -0.17 -0.67
N TYR A 35 9.23 -0.60 -1.75
CA TYR A 35 9.01 -0.03 -3.07
C TYR A 35 9.23 -1.03 -4.21
N ILE A 36 8.60 -0.75 -5.35
CA ILE A 36 8.88 -1.35 -6.64
C ILE A 36 9.18 -0.22 -7.61
N ILE A 37 10.27 -0.32 -8.37
CA ILE A 37 10.66 0.69 -9.36
C ILE A 37 10.15 0.32 -10.74
N ASN A 38 9.89 1.33 -11.56
CA ASN A 38 9.60 1.16 -12.97
C ASN A 38 10.90 1.08 -13.78
N SER A 39 11.29 -0.12 -14.15
CA SER A 39 12.55 -0.37 -14.89
C SER A 39 12.61 0.21 -16.30
N SER A 40 11.48 0.73 -16.83
CA SER A 40 11.47 1.41 -18.13
C SER A 40 12.14 2.79 -18.12
N PHE A 41 12.27 3.39 -16.94
CA PHE A 41 12.98 4.65 -16.82
C PHE A 41 14.49 4.44 -16.77
N LYS A 42 15.22 5.13 -17.63
CA LYS A 42 16.70 5.17 -17.59
C LYS A 42 17.20 6.11 -16.48
N ASN A 43 16.48 7.22 -16.26
CA ASN A 43 16.83 8.26 -15.29
C ASN A 43 15.61 8.53 -14.40
N TYR A 44 15.80 8.40 -13.09
CA TYR A 44 14.81 8.71 -12.08
C TYR A 44 15.01 10.13 -11.57
N LYS A 45 13.95 10.93 -11.51
CA LYS A 45 13.99 12.30 -10.99
C LYS A 45 13.51 12.38 -9.54
N ILE A 46 12.49 11.58 -9.21
CA ILE A 46 11.86 11.59 -7.88
C ILE A 46 12.46 10.48 -7.01
N PHE A 47 12.69 9.28 -7.58
CA PHE A 47 13.25 8.17 -6.83
C PHE A 47 14.73 8.42 -6.49
N LYS A 48 15.04 8.43 -5.18
CA LYS A 48 16.41 8.64 -4.65
C LYS A 48 16.99 7.40 -3.98
N GLY A 49 16.28 6.28 -3.99
CA GLY A 49 16.72 5.01 -3.43
C GLY A 49 17.79 4.33 -4.29
N LYS A 50 18.36 3.25 -3.74
CA LYS A 50 19.26 2.38 -4.53
C LYS A 50 18.44 1.56 -5.52
N VAL A 51 18.80 1.60 -6.80
CA VAL A 51 18.25 0.69 -7.80
C VAL A 51 18.91 -0.66 -7.56
N LEU A 52 18.31 -1.51 -6.74
CA LEU A 52 18.76 -2.87 -6.54
C LEU A 52 18.36 -3.68 -7.77
N GLN A 53 19.35 -4.25 -8.46
CA GLN A 53 19.06 -5.27 -9.47
C GLN A 53 18.53 -6.50 -8.73
N VAL A 54 17.23 -6.69 -8.77
CA VAL A 54 16.61 -7.89 -8.22
C VAL A 54 17.08 -9.06 -9.09
N ASN A 55 17.89 -9.93 -8.54
CA ASN A 55 18.14 -11.23 -9.14
C ASN A 55 16.78 -11.83 -9.53
N LYS A 56 16.67 -12.34 -10.75
CA LYS A 56 15.45 -12.99 -11.26
C LYS A 56 15.09 -14.17 -10.36
N SER A 57 14.59 -13.88 -9.16
CA SER A 57 13.94 -14.88 -8.33
C SER A 57 12.84 -15.49 -9.18
N LYS A 58 12.72 -16.81 -9.17
CA LYS A 58 11.67 -17.55 -9.87
C LYS A 58 10.35 -16.81 -9.62
N VAL A 59 9.88 -16.12 -10.66
CA VAL A 59 8.57 -15.46 -10.62
C VAL A 59 7.57 -16.59 -10.53
N LEU A 60 7.08 -16.86 -9.33
CA LEU A 60 5.94 -17.74 -9.14
C LEU A 60 4.80 -17.10 -9.93
N LYS A 61 4.35 -17.77 -10.98
CA LYS A 61 3.21 -17.31 -11.77
C LYS A 61 2.02 -17.21 -10.83
N SER A 62 1.53 -16.00 -10.65
CA SER A 62 0.28 -15.76 -9.95
C SER A 62 -0.76 -15.49 -11.03
N ASP A 63 -1.85 -16.24 -11.01
CA ASP A 63 -3.00 -16.02 -11.91
C ASP A 63 -3.86 -14.82 -11.46
N LEU A 64 -3.34 -14.09 -10.46
CA LEU A 64 -4.00 -12.90 -9.90
C LEU A 64 -3.87 -11.70 -10.83
N LYS A 65 -4.96 -10.96 -10.97
CA LYS A 65 -5.04 -9.73 -11.78
C LYS A 65 -5.30 -8.53 -10.87
N LEU A 66 -4.61 -7.44 -11.13
CA LEU A 66 -4.86 -6.16 -10.48
C LEU A 66 -5.88 -5.40 -11.33
N ILE A 67 -7.05 -5.15 -10.77
CA ILE A 67 -8.17 -4.48 -11.46
C ILE A 67 -8.58 -3.21 -10.72
N LYS A 68 -8.95 -2.17 -11.45
CA LYS A 68 -9.50 -0.96 -10.85
C LYS A 68 -10.91 -1.24 -10.31
N ILE A 69 -11.16 -0.86 -9.07
CA ILE A 69 -12.46 -1.00 -8.39
C ILE A 69 -13.14 0.38 -8.39
N ASN A 70 -14.28 0.47 -9.03
CA ASN A 70 -15.04 1.72 -9.08
C ASN A 70 -16.16 1.77 -8.02
N ASN A 71 -16.69 0.61 -7.64
CA ASN A 71 -17.73 0.52 -6.62
C ASN A 71 -17.26 -0.33 -5.43
N LEU A 72 -16.95 0.30 -4.31
CA LEU A 72 -16.50 -0.38 -3.10
C LEU A 72 -17.64 -1.14 -2.40
N LEU A 73 -18.89 -0.74 -2.57
CA LEU A 73 -20.05 -1.38 -1.90
C LEU A 73 -20.29 -2.81 -2.37
N GLU A 74 -19.84 -3.15 -3.57
CA GLU A 74 -19.98 -4.52 -4.11
C GLU A 74 -18.93 -5.50 -3.55
N LEU A 75 -17.94 -5.00 -2.80
CA LEU A 75 -16.88 -5.83 -2.26
C LEU A 75 -17.35 -6.63 -1.06
N LYS A 76 -17.26 -7.95 -1.18
CA LYS A 76 -17.47 -8.90 -0.08
C LYS A 76 -16.14 -9.31 0.54
N LEU A 77 -15.46 -8.35 1.20
CA LEU A 77 -14.16 -8.55 1.82
C LEU A 77 -14.23 -8.38 3.33
N VAL A 78 -13.47 -9.20 4.04
CA VAL A 78 -13.22 -9.06 5.47
C VAL A 78 -11.79 -8.56 5.65
N HIS A 79 -11.62 -7.46 6.37
CA HIS A 79 -10.30 -6.96 6.74
C HIS A 79 -9.72 -7.79 7.88
N LYS A 80 -8.46 -8.23 7.73
CA LYS A 80 -7.82 -9.15 8.69
C LYS A 80 -6.77 -8.49 9.58
N TYR A 81 -6.45 -7.23 9.34
CA TYR A 81 -5.40 -6.53 10.10
C TYR A 81 -5.99 -5.56 11.13
N LYS A 82 -5.24 -5.29 12.18
CA LYS A 82 -5.59 -4.23 13.13
C LYS A 82 -5.06 -2.87 12.64
N PRO A 83 -5.75 -1.76 12.89
CA PRO A 83 -7.11 -1.68 13.45
C PRO A 83 -8.16 -2.22 12.47
N GLU A 84 -9.29 -2.69 13.00
CA GLU A 84 -10.41 -3.16 12.17
C GLU A 84 -10.96 -2.03 11.32
N LYS A 85 -11.22 -2.34 10.05
CA LYS A 85 -11.75 -1.38 9.06
C LYS A 85 -12.97 -1.97 8.38
N THR A 86 -13.89 -1.12 7.99
CA THR A 86 -15.09 -1.49 7.23
C THR A 86 -15.02 -0.88 5.82
N ILE A 87 -15.89 -1.33 4.92
CA ILE A 87 -16.04 -0.70 3.60
C ILE A 87 -16.46 0.78 3.75
N ASN A 88 -17.34 1.08 4.69
CA ASN A 88 -17.75 2.46 4.97
C ASN A 88 -16.56 3.33 5.44
N TYR A 89 -15.62 2.76 6.18
CA TYR A 89 -14.38 3.46 6.51
C TYR A 89 -13.61 3.86 5.26
N LEU A 90 -13.43 2.94 4.29
CA LEU A 90 -12.73 3.23 3.04
C LEU A 90 -13.44 4.32 2.23
N ILE A 91 -14.77 4.23 2.15
CA ILE A 91 -15.58 5.22 1.43
C ILE A 91 -15.40 6.61 2.06
N ASN A 92 -15.59 6.72 3.37
CA ASN A 92 -15.54 8.02 4.06
C ASN A 92 -14.12 8.58 4.11
N ARG A 93 -13.12 7.73 4.31
CA ARG A 93 -11.71 8.15 4.46
C ARG A 93 -11.06 8.52 3.15
N TYR A 94 -11.36 7.76 2.08
CA TYR A 94 -10.63 7.85 0.82
C TYR A 94 -11.51 8.24 -0.36
N GLN A 95 -12.63 7.57 -0.61
CA GLN A 95 -13.46 7.84 -1.78
C GLN A 95 -14.12 9.23 -1.71
N LYS A 96 -14.54 9.65 -0.52
CA LYS A 96 -15.14 10.97 -0.26
C LYS A 96 -14.13 11.99 0.27
N HIS A 97 -12.82 11.75 0.11
CA HIS A 97 -11.81 12.66 0.64
C HIS A 97 -11.89 14.03 -0.07
N PRO A 98 -11.96 15.16 0.68
CA PRO A 98 -12.25 16.47 0.08
C PRO A 98 -11.12 17.07 -0.76
N ILE A 99 -9.88 16.59 -0.58
CA ILE A 99 -8.69 17.21 -1.20
C ILE A 99 -7.96 16.23 -2.12
N TYR A 100 -7.82 14.95 -1.69
CA TYR A 100 -6.99 13.99 -2.39
C TYR A 100 -7.82 12.97 -3.14
N GLU A 101 -7.42 12.67 -4.36
CA GLU A 101 -7.96 11.58 -5.14
C GLU A 101 -7.23 10.27 -4.81
N TYR A 102 -7.99 9.21 -4.60
CA TYR A 102 -7.50 7.87 -4.33
C TYR A 102 -8.08 6.89 -5.33
N PHE A 103 -7.24 5.97 -5.78
CA PHE A 103 -7.62 4.88 -6.67
C PHE A 103 -7.65 3.57 -5.89
N PHE A 104 -8.61 2.73 -6.20
CA PHE A 104 -8.77 1.43 -5.57
C PHE A 104 -8.46 0.34 -6.57
N TYR A 105 -7.48 -0.50 -6.24
CA TYR A 105 -7.08 -1.62 -7.07
C TYR A 105 -7.28 -2.91 -6.31
N GLY A 106 -8.21 -3.76 -6.80
CA GLY A 106 -8.49 -5.07 -6.25
C GLY A 106 -7.59 -6.13 -6.86
N LEU A 107 -7.08 -7.01 -6.02
CA LEU A 107 -6.37 -8.20 -6.45
C LEU A 107 -7.37 -9.34 -6.60
N LYS A 108 -7.61 -9.76 -7.84
CA LYS A 108 -8.67 -10.68 -8.24
C LYS A 108 -8.09 -11.98 -8.81
N ASP A 109 -8.64 -13.11 -8.43
CA ASP A 109 -8.31 -14.40 -9.02
C ASP A 109 -9.18 -14.73 -10.25
N ASP A 110 -8.92 -15.87 -10.89
CA ASP A 110 -9.66 -16.32 -12.07
C ASP A 110 -11.11 -16.71 -11.76
N ASN A 111 -11.44 -16.99 -10.50
CA ASN A 111 -12.81 -17.20 -10.03
C ASN A 111 -13.56 -15.90 -9.75
N ASN A 112 -13.00 -14.76 -10.16
CA ASN A 112 -13.55 -13.44 -9.92
C ASN A 112 -13.62 -13.00 -8.45
N LYS A 113 -12.94 -13.71 -7.55
CA LYS A 113 -12.88 -13.35 -6.13
C LYS A 113 -11.78 -12.31 -5.90
N VAL A 114 -12.14 -11.21 -5.25
CA VAL A 114 -11.19 -10.20 -4.78
C VAL A 114 -10.65 -10.62 -3.42
N HIS A 115 -9.32 -10.65 -3.26
CA HIS A 115 -8.64 -11.03 -2.01
C HIS A 115 -8.29 -9.82 -1.14
N CYS A 116 -7.84 -8.75 -1.78
CA CYS A 116 -7.55 -7.50 -1.11
C CYS A 116 -7.72 -6.32 -2.06
N VAL A 117 -7.80 -5.13 -1.49
CA VAL A 117 -7.82 -3.85 -2.21
C VAL A 117 -6.67 -2.99 -1.72
N PHE A 118 -5.90 -2.47 -2.65
CA PHE A 118 -4.88 -1.45 -2.43
C PHE A 118 -5.50 -0.08 -2.68
N VAL A 119 -5.41 0.79 -1.69
CA VAL A 119 -5.77 2.20 -1.82
C VAL A 119 -4.52 2.95 -2.25
N ILE A 120 -4.52 3.47 -3.46
CA ILE A 120 -3.35 4.08 -4.08
C ILE A 120 -3.61 5.56 -4.34
N ARG A 121 -2.61 6.38 -4.06
CA ARG A 121 -2.59 7.79 -4.41
C ARG A 121 -1.45 8.06 -5.38
N LYS A 122 -1.76 8.75 -6.49
CA LYS A 122 -0.74 9.25 -7.41
C LYS A 122 -0.23 10.59 -6.91
N GLN A 123 1.07 10.73 -6.81
CA GLN A 123 1.74 11.98 -6.46
C GLN A 123 2.53 12.46 -7.66
N ILE A 124 2.33 13.72 -8.03
CA ILE A 124 2.98 14.35 -9.16
C ILE A 124 3.98 15.37 -8.62
N TYR A 125 5.19 15.35 -9.14
CA TYR A 125 6.21 16.34 -8.88
C TYR A 125 6.84 16.75 -10.21
N MET A 126 6.63 18.01 -10.60
CA MET A 126 6.99 18.52 -11.93
C MET A 126 6.41 17.63 -13.05
N ASP A 127 7.26 17.04 -13.88
CA ASP A 127 6.93 16.18 -15.02
C ASP A 127 6.94 14.67 -14.68
N ARG A 128 7.06 14.32 -13.39
CA ARG A 128 7.19 12.94 -12.91
C ARG A 128 6.13 12.61 -11.88
N SER A 129 5.87 11.33 -11.76
CA SER A 129 4.91 10.84 -10.76
C SER A 129 5.41 9.58 -10.07
N CYS A 130 4.87 9.34 -8.89
CA CYS A 130 4.97 8.07 -8.19
C CYS A 130 3.59 7.64 -7.68
N LEU A 131 3.46 6.36 -7.43
CA LEU A 131 2.28 5.78 -6.81
C LEU A 131 2.60 5.47 -5.35
N ARG A 132 1.69 5.80 -4.44
CA ARG A 132 1.83 5.45 -3.03
C ARG A 132 0.66 4.62 -2.56
N ILE A 133 0.94 3.42 -2.08
CA ILE A 133 -0.06 2.60 -1.40
C ILE A 133 -0.26 3.20 -0.01
N ILE A 134 -1.44 3.77 0.22
CA ILE A 134 -1.80 4.43 1.46
C ILE A 134 -2.41 3.46 2.45
N ASP A 135 -3.14 2.47 1.93
CA ASP A 135 -3.83 1.47 2.74
C ASP A 135 -4.04 0.17 1.99
N ILE A 136 -4.19 -0.91 2.76
CA ILE A 136 -4.52 -2.24 2.25
C ILE A 136 -5.73 -2.74 3.03
N TYR A 137 -6.77 -3.17 2.31
CA TYR A 137 -7.98 -3.74 2.87
C TYR A 137 -8.19 -5.17 2.39
N GLY A 138 -8.52 -6.09 3.28
CA GLY A 138 -8.66 -7.51 2.97
C GLY A 138 -7.53 -8.33 3.56
N ASP A 139 -7.10 -9.38 2.85
CA ASP A 139 -6.06 -10.31 3.27
C ASP A 139 -4.99 -10.45 2.20
N ILE A 140 -3.74 -10.13 2.55
CA ILE A 140 -2.58 -10.33 1.66
C ILE A 140 -1.73 -11.55 2.06
N ASN A 141 -2.12 -12.29 3.09
CA ASN A 141 -1.46 -13.54 3.42
C ASN A 141 -1.71 -14.55 2.30
N ASN A 142 -0.74 -15.37 2.01
CA ASN A 142 -0.80 -16.39 0.94
C ASN A 142 -0.91 -15.84 -0.49
N ILE A 143 -0.76 -14.53 -0.70
CA ILE A 143 -0.64 -13.97 -2.03
C ILE A 143 0.78 -14.17 -2.51
N LEU A 144 0.92 -14.86 -3.63
CA LEU A 144 2.20 -14.99 -4.33
C LEU A 144 2.53 -13.70 -5.07
N SER A 145 3.73 -13.63 -5.65
CA SER A 145 4.25 -12.42 -6.28
C SER A 145 3.26 -11.72 -7.20
N ILE A 146 2.98 -10.45 -6.92
CA ILE A 146 2.20 -9.52 -7.75
C ILE A 146 3.07 -8.40 -8.34
N LYS A 147 4.39 -8.61 -8.34
CA LYS A 147 5.36 -7.64 -8.86
C LYS A 147 5.03 -7.21 -10.27
N LYS A 148 4.76 -8.18 -11.16
CA LYS A 148 4.43 -7.91 -12.56
C LYS A 148 3.17 -7.04 -12.72
N GLN A 149 2.17 -7.23 -11.89
CA GLN A 149 0.93 -6.44 -11.90
C GLN A 149 1.22 -4.99 -11.53
N PHE A 150 2.06 -4.76 -10.52
CA PHE A 150 2.50 -3.41 -10.15
C PHE A 150 3.45 -2.80 -11.18
N GLU A 151 4.34 -3.57 -11.79
CA GLU A 151 5.17 -3.09 -12.91
C GLU A 151 4.30 -2.63 -14.09
N ASN A 152 3.27 -3.40 -14.44
CA ASN A 152 2.31 -3.01 -15.48
C ASN A 152 1.52 -1.74 -15.10
N LEU A 153 1.11 -1.62 -13.84
CA LEU A 153 0.45 -0.41 -13.35
C LEU A 153 1.38 0.81 -13.42
N LEU A 154 2.65 0.65 -13.07
CA LEU A 154 3.65 1.71 -13.16
C LEU A 154 3.87 2.17 -14.61
N LEU A 155 3.87 1.23 -15.57
CA LEU A 155 3.94 1.56 -17.01
C LEU A 155 2.70 2.32 -17.46
N LEU A 156 1.50 1.83 -17.11
CA LEU A 156 0.22 2.45 -17.46
C LEU A 156 0.12 3.88 -16.93
N GLU A 157 0.53 4.08 -15.69
CA GLU A 157 0.45 5.36 -14.98
C GLU A 157 1.63 6.29 -15.28
N ASN A 158 2.62 5.84 -16.07
CA ASN A 158 3.87 6.55 -16.34
C ASN A 158 4.54 7.06 -15.06
N SER A 159 4.63 6.20 -14.05
CA SER A 159 5.16 6.53 -12.72
C SER A 159 6.50 5.87 -12.49
N GLU A 160 7.43 6.57 -11.80
CA GLU A 160 8.80 6.09 -11.57
C GLU A 160 8.84 4.90 -10.61
N TYR A 161 7.99 4.90 -9.59
CA TYR A 161 7.93 3.84 -8.59
C TYR A 161 6.56 3.78 -7.91
N ILE A 162 6.30 2.67 -7.25
CA ILE A 162 5.23 2.51 -6.27
C ILE A 162 5.84 2.17 -4.91
N ASP A 163 5.38 2.83 -3.86
CA ASP A 163 5.87 2.62 -2.51
C ASP A 163 4.75 2.44 -1.49
N LEU A 164 5.14 1.95 -0.31
CA LEU A 164 4.32 1.95 0.89
C LEU A 164 5.17 2.04 2.15
N LEU A 165 4.57 2.60 3.20
CA LEU A 165 5.10 2.56 4.55
C LEU A 165 4.27 1.60 5.38
N ASN A 166 4.91 0.67 6.08
CA ASN A 166 4.22 -0.35 6.84
C ASN A 166 4.82 -0.61 8.20
N TYR A 167 3.94 -0.86 9.16
CA TYR A 167 4.22 -1.46 10.45
C TYR A 167 3.20 -2.56 10.76
N GLY A 168 3.67 -3.69 11.30
CA GLY A 168 2.79 -4.78 11.75
C GLY A 168 2.58 -5.92 10.75
N ILE A 169 2.66 -5.67 9.43
CA ILE A 169 2.66 -6.75 8.43
C ILE A 169 4.10 -7.19 8.19
N SER A 170 4.34 -8.50 8.20
CA SER A 170 5.66 -9.08 8.05
C SER A 170 6.35 -8.66 6.74
N SER A 171 7.64 -8.29 6.82
CA SER A 171 8.49 -8.00 5.67
C SER A 171 8.56 -9.17 4.67
N LYS A 172 8.45 -10.41 5.16
CA LYS A 172 8.42 -11.60 4.29
C LYS A 172 7.27 -11.54 3.29
N ILE A 173 6.10 -11.03 3.69
CA ILE A 173 4.93 -10.89 2.82
C ILE A 173 5.26 -9.89 1.70
N PHE A 174 5.77 -8.70 2.03
CA PHE A 174 6.11 -7.70 1.02
C PHE A 174 7.21 -8.16 0.07
N ASN A 175 8.22 -8.88 0.58
CA ASN A 175 9.25 -9.48 -0.26
C ASN A 175 8.65 -10.53 -1.22
N CYS A 176 7.71 -11.38 -0.75
CA CYS A 176 6.99 -12.31 -1.62
C CYS A 176 6.14 -11.58 -2.68
N LEU A 177 5.53 -10.46 -2.33
CA LEU A 177 4.78 -9.62 -3.28
C LEU A 177 5.70 -8.95 -4.31
N GLY A 178 7.01 -8.92 -4.08
CA GLY A 178 8.02 -8.38 -4.97
C GLY A 178 8.49 -6.97 -4.66
N PHE A 179 8.14 -6.45 -3.48
CA PHE A 179 8.71 -5.20 -2.96
C PHE A 179 10.15 -5.40 -2.45
N LEU A 180 10.93 -4.33 -2.50
CA LEU A 180 12.29 -4.21 -2.00
C LEU A 180 12.30 -3.45 -0.69
#